data_95e8ee4de03ff2c3f968224588a7932d
#
_entry.id   95e8ee4de03ff2c3f968224588a7932d
#
_cell.length_a   1.000
_cell.length_b   1.000
_cell.length_c   1.000
_cell.angle_alpha   90.00
_cell.angle_beta   90.00
_cell.angle_gamma   90.00
#
_symmetry.space_group_name_H-M   'P 1'
#
loop_
_entity.id
_entity.type
_entity.pdbx_description
1 polymer ?
#
loop_
_entity_poly.entity_id
_entity_poly.type
_entity_poly.pdbx_seq_one_letter_code
_entity_poly.pdbx_strand_id
1 'polypeptide(L)'
;GNCVSLSQLQNSSTLAHIKSQYNSITLENEMKPDALLGYSPSLITRDSAKNLGYYVSGSFTESYVPKINFDTVDKVLKICYENGIGVRAHTLVWHSQTPDWFFRVGYSTKYGYVSQDQMNKRMEYYIKTVMNHVYTSKYGSCVYAWDVVNEYLHATTSGWEKIYGARTTRP
;
A
#
# COMPACT_ATOMS: atom_id res chain seq x y z
N GLY A 1 18.99 -9.21 2.53
CA GLY A 1 18.19 -8.29 1.72
C GLY A 1 18.78 -6.89 1.67
N ASN A 2 18.30 -6.10 0.74
CA ASN A 2 18.71 -4.70 0.59
C ASN A 2 17.47 -3.82 0.33
N CYS A 3 17.52 -2.55 0.73
CA CYS A 3 16.49 -1.57 0.41
C CYS A 3 16.84 -0.89 -0.92
N VAL A 4 15.91 -0.87 -1.86
CA VAL A 4 16.14 -0.37 -3.22
C VAL A 4 14.92 0.32 -3.80
N SER A 5 15.15 1.20 -4.79
CA SER A 5 14.10 1.82 -5.59
C SER A 5 13.92 1.12 -6.95
N LEU A 6 12.81 1.41 -7.64
CA LEU A 6 12.60 0.92 -9.01
C LEU A 6 13.72 1.38 -9.95
N SER A 7 14.19 2.63 -9.82
CA SER A 7 15.26 3.16 -10.68
C SER A 7 16.57 2.38 -10.52
N GLN A 8 16.89 1.93 -9.31
CA GLN A 8 18.05 1.08 -9.04
C GLN A 8 17.88 -0.33 -9.65
N LEU A 9 16.69 -0.89 -9.61
CA LEU A 9 16.39 -2.19 -10.25
C LEU A 9 16.43 -2.10 -11.80
N GLN A 10 16.12 -0.96 -12.36
CA GLN A 10 16.18 -0.72 -13.81
C GLN A 10 17.59 -0.44 -14.32
N ASN A 11 18.52 -0.12 -13.44
CA ASN A 11 19.93 0.06 -13.79
C ASN A 11 20.64 -1.30 -13.84
N SER A 12 21.16 -1.66 -15.00
CA SER A 12 21.74 -2.99 -15.24
C SER A 12 22.93 -3.33 -14.34
N SER A 13 23.82 -2.36 -14.07
CA SER A 13 24.98 -2.58 -13.20
C SER A 13 24.56 -2.72 -11.73
N THR A 14 23.61 -1.91 -11.28
CA THR A 14 23.06 -2.01 -9.92
C THR A 14 22.30 -3.32 -9.73
N LEU A 15 21.47 -3.71 -10.69
CA LEU A 15 20.75 -5.00 -10.65
C LEU A 15 21.71 -6.19 -10.59
N ALA A 16 22.79 -6.16 -11.42
CA ALA A 16 23.81 -7.20 -11.39
C ALA A 16 24.50 -7.28 -10.02
N HIS A 17 24.82 -6.13 -9.41
CA HIS A 17 25.36 -6.07 -8.05
C HIS A 17 24.39 -6.64 -7.01
N ILE A 18 23.12 -6.22 -7.06
CA ILE A 18 22.08 -6.75 -6.15
C ILE A 18 22.02 -8.27 -6.25
N LYS A 19 21.96 -8.83 -7.46
CA LYS A 19 21.91 -10.28 -7.70
C LYS A 19 23.14 -11.02 -7.17
N SER A 20 24.31 -10.38 -7.19
CA SER A 20 25.55 -11.01 -6.72
C SER A 20 25.67 -11.04 -5.19
N GLN A 21 25.00 -10.12 -4.48
CA GLN A 21 25.16 -9.94 -3.03
C GLN A 21 23.92 -10.29 -2.24
N TYR A 22 22.72 -10.27 -2.84
CA TYR A 22 21.46 -10.42 -2.15
C TYR A 22 20.49 -11.34 -2.90
N ASN A 23 19.68 -12.08 -2.16
CA ASN A 23 18.59 -12.89 -2.68
C ASN A 23 17.21 -12.26 -2.51
N SER A 24 17.13 -11.12 -1.80
CA SER A 24 15.87 -10.41 -1.58
C SER A 24 16.07 -8.91 -1.42
N ILE A 25 15.00 -8.17 -1.69
CA ILE A 25 14.94 -6.71 -1.53
C ILE A 25 13.70 -6.29 -0.73
N THR A 26 13.76 -5.06 -0.25
CA THR A 26 12.60 -4.28 0.23
C THR A 26 12.57 -2.97 -0.56
N LEU A 27 11.38 -2.53 -0.97
CA LEU A 27 11.26 -1.26 -1.68
C LEU A 27 11.35 -0.09 -0.71
N GLU A 28 12.00 0.99 -1.17
CA GLU A 28 12.17 2.19 -0.36
C GLU A 28 10.85 2.94 -0.16
N ASN A 29 10.09 3.17 -1.25
CA ASN A 29 8.85 3.95 -1.22
C ASN A 29 7.70 3.36 -2.04
N GLU A 30 7.96 2.59 -3.07
CA GLU A 30 7.04 2.25 -4.16
C GLU A 30 5.82 1.43 -3.73
N MET A 31 5.86 0.79 -2.56
CA MET A 31 4.73 0.03 -1.99
C MET A 31 4.10 0.69 -0.76
N LYS A 32 4.51 1.90 -0.43
CA LYS A 32 3.90 2.66 0.67
C LYS A 32 2.53 3.22 0.27
N PRO A 33 1.64 3.50 1.23
CA PRO A 33 0.27 3.95 0.93
C PRO A 33 0.19 5.20 0.05
N ASP A 34 1.08 6.18 0.23
CA ASP A 34 1.09 7.40 -0.58
C ASP A 34 1.50 7.15 -2.04
N ALA A 35 2.38 6.19 -2.29
CA ALA A 35 2.78 5.80 -3.64
C ALA A 35 1.62 5.09 -4.38
N LEU A 36 0.84 4.28 -3.66
CA LEU A 36 -0.27 3.50 -4.22
C LEU A 36 -1.56 4.33 -4.36
N LEU A 37 -1.85 5.19 -3.38
CA LEU A 37 -3.06 6.01 -3.32
C LEU A 37 -2.90 7.35 -4.06
N GLY A 38 -1.67 7.86 -4.16
CA GLY A 38 -1.35 9.17 -4.72
C GLY A 38 -1.57 10.33 -3.76
N TYR A 39 -0.92 11.45 -4.00
CA TYR A 39 -1.05 12.67 -3.20
C TYR A 39 -2.42 13.35 -3.37
N SER A 40 -3.09 13.11 -4.49
CA SER A 40 -4.46 13.56 -4.75
C SER A 40 -5.35 12.37 -5.05
N PRO A 41 -6.62 12.39 -4.58
CA PRO A 41 -7.52 11.26 -4.77
C PRO A 41 -7.87 11.07 -6.26
N SER A 42 -7.68 9.85 -6.76
CA SER A 42 -8.29 9.37 -7.99
C SER A 42 -9.41 8.42 -7.59
N LEU A 43 -10.66 8.77 -7.88
CA LEU A 43 -11.82 8.02 -7.40
C LEU A 43 -12.53 7.32 -8.55
N ILE A 44 -12.99 6.10 -8.28
CA ILE A 44 -13.82 5.31 -9.19
C ILE A 44 -15.07 4.82 -8.46
N THR A 45 -16.12 4.45 -9.22
CA THR A 45 -17.30 3.83 -8.63
C THR A 45 -16.98 2.44 -8.08
N ARG A 46 -17.80 1.96 -7.13
CA ARG A 46 -17.67 0.59 -6.60
C ARG A 46 -17.74 -0.47 -7.69
N ASP A 47 -18.61 -0.28 -8.68
CA ASP A 47 -18.76 -1.24 -9.77
C ASP A 47 -17.53 -1.24 -10.69
N SER A 48 -16.99 -0.07 -11.00
CA SER A 48 -15.71 0.03 -11.71
C SER A 48 -14.58 -0.64 -10.95
N ALA A 49 -14.53 -0.47 -9.61
CA ALA A 49 -13.53 -1.13 -8.76
C ALA A 49 -13.66 -2.66 -8.80
N LYS A 50 -14.88 -3.19 -8.69
CA LYS A 50 -15.13 -4.65 -8.82
C LYS A 50 -14.72 -5.18 -10.19
N ASN A 51 -15.01 -4.44 -11.26
CA ASN A 51 -14.61 -4.82 -12.63
C ASN A 51 -13.08 -4.84 -12.81
N LEU A 52 -12.35 -4.04 -12.02
CA LEU A 52 -10.88 -4.08 -11.94
C LEU A 52 -10.33 -5.19 -11.03
N GLY A 53 -11.19 -5.99 -10.43
CA GLY A 53 -10.80 -7.03 -9.47
C GLY A 53 -10.47 -6.51 -8.08
N TYR A 54 -10.87 -5.27 -7.75
CA TYR A 54 -10.64 -4.71 -6.42
C TYR A 54 -11.64 -5.29 -5.41
N TYR A 55 -11.19 -5.46 -4.18
CA TYR A 55 -12.04 -5.92 -3.10
C TYR A 55 -12.97 -4.81 -2.62
N VAL A 56 -14.27 -4.98 -2.81
CA VAL A 56 -15.30 -4.07 -2.27
C VAL A 56 -16.28 -4.88 -1.45
N SER A 57 -16.21 -4.73 -0.12
CA SER A 57 -17.11 -5.41 0.82
C SER A 57 -18.57 -5.02 0.58
N GLY A 58 -19.50 -5.96 0.81
CA GLY A 58 -20.94 -5.67 0.79
C GLY A 58 -21.36 -4.64 1.85
N SER A 59 -20.60 -4.49 2.94
CA SER A 59 -20.83 -3.49 3.99
C SER A 59 -20.24 -2.10 3.65
N PHE A 60 -19.53 -1.95 2.54
CA PHE A 60 -18.96 -0.67 2.13
C PHE A 60 -20.06 0.29 1.67
N THR A 61 -20.18 1.45 2.29
CA THR A 61 -21.32 2.36 2.12
C THR A 61 -21.06 3.54 1.20
N GLU A 62 -19.79 3.91 0.96
CA GLU A 62 -19.46 5.03 0.07
C GLU A 62 -19.66 4.65 -1.40
N SER A 63 -20.11 5.61 -2.21
CA SER A 63 -20.36 5.39 -3.64
C SER A 63 -19.08 5.26 -4.46
N TYR A 64 -18.00 5.83 -3.97
CA TYR A 64 -16.70 5.86 -4.63
C TYR A 64 -15.63 5.24 -3.74
N VAL A 65 -14.58 4.75 -4.38
CA VAL A 65 -13.37 4.22 -3.74
C VAL A 65 -12.12 4.76 -4.46
N PRO A 66 -10.98 4.86 -3.79
CA PRO A 66 -9.72 5.23 -4.45
C PRO A 66 -9.35 4.23 -5.53
N LYS A 67 -8.98 4.71 -6.70
CA LYS A 67 -8.25 3.91 -7.69
C LYS A 67 -6.80 3.77 -7.22
N ILE A 68 -6.33 2.55 -7.05
CA ILE A 68 -4.97 2.26 -6.61
C ILE A 68 -4.06 2.17 -7.83
N ASN A 69 -2.90 2.80 -7.78
CA ASN A 69 -1.92 2.76 -8.85
C ASN A 69 -0.89 1.64 -8.59
N PHE A 70 -0.91 0.61 -9.43
CA PHE A 70 0.00 -0.52 -9.35
C PHE A 70 1.14 -0.49 -10.36
N ASP A 71 1.20 0.52 -11.24
CA ASP A 71 2.14 0.55 -12.38
C ASP A 71 3.60 0.36 -11.96
N THR A 72 4.00 0.98 -10.85
CA THR A 72 5.37 0.89 -10.33
C THR A 72 5.61 -0.46 -9.66
N VAL A 73 4.66 -0.93 -8.87
CA VAL A 73 4.72 -2.24 -8.21
C VAL A 73 4.83 -3.36 -9.23
N ASP A 74 4.03 -3.32 -10.29
CA ASP A 74 4.03 -4.36 -11.35
C ASP A 74 5.39 -4.43 -12.06
N LYS A 75 6.02 -3.28 -12.31
CA LYS A 75 7.39 -3.23 -12.89
C LYS A 75 8.41 -3.86 -11.95
N VAL A 76 8.34 -3.54 -10.65
CA VAL A 76 9.23 -4.13 -9.64
C VAL A 76 9.05 -5.63 -9.56
N LEU A 77 7.80 -6.10 -9.40
CA LEU A 77 7.50 -7.53 -9.30
C LEU A 77 8.00 -8.29 -10.53
N LYS A 78 7.80 -7.73 -11.72
CA LYS A 78 8.30 -8.33 -12.96
C LYS A 78 9.83 -8.48 -12.93
N ILE A 79 10.56 -7.39 -12.61
CA ILE A 79 12.03 -7.43 -12.56
C ILE A 79 12.50 -8.44 -11.52
N CYS A 80 11.93 -8.43 -10.33
CA CYS A 80 12.33 -9.33 -9.24
C CYS A 80 12.05 -10.80 -9.59
N TYR A 81 10.86 -11.10 -10.11
CA TYR A 81 10.47 -12.44 -10.53
C TYR A 81 11.42 -12.99 -11.63
N GLU A 82 11.65 -12.20 -12.68
CA GLU A 82 12.51 -12.60 -13.81
C GLU A 82 13.99 -12.78 -13.41
N ASN A 83 14.41 -12.21 -12.30
CA ASN A 83 15.78 -12.29 -11.79
C ASN A 83 15.95 -13.18 -10.55
N GLY A 84 14.92 -13.87 -10.09
CA GLY A 84 14.97 -14.75 -8.93
C GLY A 84 15.22 -14.01 -7.61
N ILE A 85 14.75 -12.75 -7.49
CA ILE A 85 14.92 -11.90 -6.32
C ILE A 85 13.61 -11.93 -5.51
N GLY A 86 13.68 -12.31 -4.24
CA GLY A 86 12.54 -12.23 -3.31
C GLY A 86 12.22 -10.80 -2.93
N VAL A 87 10.94 -10.50 -2.70
CA VAL A 87 10.47 -9.17 -2.25
C VAL A 87 9.83 -9.28 -0.87
N ARG A 88 10.34 -8.53 0.10
CA ARG A 88 9.63 -8.20 1.32
C ARG A 88 8.84 -6.93 1.06
N ALA A 89 7.54 -7.05 0.95
CA ALA A 89 6.66 -5.94 0.60
C ALA A 89 6.49 -5.00 1.81
N HIS A 90 6.78 -3.71 1.60
CA HIS A 90 6.83 -2.68 2.63
C HIS A 90 6.10 -1.42 2.15
N THR A 91 5.03 -1.00 2.75
CA THR A 91 4.26 -1.53 3.89
C THR A 91 2.76 -1.31 3.64
N LEU A 92 1.88 -2.13 4.20
CA LEU A 92 0.42 -1.94 4.00
C LEU A 92 -0.11 -0.75 4.82
N VAL A 93 0.24 -0.65 6.10
CA VAL A 93 -0.27 0.39 6.99
C VAL A 93 0.88 1.11 7.69
N TRP A 94 0.85 2.42 7.65
CA TRP A 94 1.83 3.26 8.34
C TRP A 94 1.20 4.59 8.76
N HIS A 95 1.57 5.12 9.94
CA HIS A 95 1.12 6.41 10.44
C HIS A 95 1.71 7.60 9.66
N SER A 96 2.83 7.39 8.95
CA SER A 96 3.42 8.32 8.00
C SER A 96 3.15 7.86 6.55
N GLN A 97 3.44 8.67 5.57
CA GLN A 97 3.30 8.38 4.15
C GLN A 97 1.96 7.70 3.76
N THR A 98 0.88 8.08 4.46
CA THR A 98 -0.50 7.78 4.09
C THR A 98 -1.21 9.12 3.85
N PRO A 99 -1.79 9.35 2.67
CA PRO A 99 -2.31 10.66 2.32
C PRO A 99 -3.50 11.06 3.21
N ASP A 100 -3.51 12.27 3.76
CA ASP A 100 -4.54 12.77 4.68
C ASP A 100 -5.96 12.67 4.10
N TRP A 101 -6.12 12.91 2.79
CA TRP A 101 -7.42 12.81 2.13
C TRP A 101 -8.08 11.42 2.28
N PHE A 102 -7.29 10.36 2.45
CA PHE A 102 -7.81 8.99 2.61
C PHE A 102 -8.61 8.81 3.91
N PHE A 103 -8.34 9.64 4.92
CA PHE A 103 -9.05 9.64 6.20
C PHE A 103 -10.25 10.59 6.23
N ARG A 104 -10.45 11.43 5.21
CA ARG A 104 -11.44 12.50 5.19
C ARG A 104 -12.77 12.07 4.54
N VAL A 105 -13.85 12.69 4.98
CA VAL A 105 -15.17 12.52 4.37
C VAL A 105 -15.11 12.89 2.89
N GLY A 106 -15.68 12.03 2.03
CA GLY A 106 -15.66 12.23 0.58
C GLY A 106 -14.26 12.27 -0.05
N TYR A 107 -13.25 11.76 0.66
CA TYR A 107 -11.83 11.79 0.22
C TYR A 107 -11.31 13.19 -0.05
N SER A 108 -11.77 14.18 0.71
CA SER A 108 -11.42 15.59 0.51
C SER A 108 -10.91 16.22 1.80
N THR A 109 -9.74 16.86 1.72
CA THR A 109 -9.13 17.59 2.85
C THR A 109 -9.94 18.81 3.33
N LYS A 110 -11.00 19.15 2.59
CA LYS A 110 -11.95 20.22 2.99
C LYS A 110 -12.89 19.79 4.11
N TYR A 111 -13.03 18.47 4.36
CA TYR A 111 -13.98 17.92 5.32
C TYR A 111 -13.26 17.29 6.52
N GLY A 112 -14.05 16.98 7.55
CA GLY A 112 -13.56 16.26 8.72
C GLY A 112 -13.18 14.81 8.43
N TYR A 113 -12.69 14.12 9.45
CA TYR A 113 -12.35 12.70 9.35
C TYR A 113 -13.62 11.84 9.35
N VAL A 114 -13.58 10.71 8.64
CA VAL A 114 -14.67 9.72 8.68
C VAL A 114 -14.71 9.02 10.04
N SER A 115 -15.83 8.34 10.34
CA SER A 115 -15.94 7.53 11.56
C SER A 115 -14.93 6.36 11.55
N GLN A 116 -14.64 5.82 12.73
CA GLN A 116 -13.78 4.65 12.88
C GLN A 116 -14.31 3.45 12.07
N ASP A 117 -15.63 3.21 12.10
CA ASP A 117 -16.26 2.13 11.32
C ASP A 117 -16.01 2.32 9.82
N GLN A 118 -16.19 3.53 9.30
CA GLN A 118 -15.93 3.82 7.89
C GLN A 118 -14.45 3.70 7.55
N MET A 119 -13.55 4.12 8.46
CA MET A 119 -12.11 3.97 8.24
C MET A 119 -11.69 2.50 8.22
N ASN A 120 -12.25 1.66 9.08
CA ASN A 120 -12.00 0.22 9.07
C ASN A 120 -12.41 -0.41 7.73
N LYS A 121 -13.52 0.01 7.16
CA LYS A 121 -13.97 -0.46 5.82
C LYS A 121 -13.02 0.00 4.71
N ARG A 122 -12.53 1.24 4.77
CA ARG A 122 -11.53 1.75 3.82
C ARG A 122 -10.20 1.01 3.94
N MET A 123 -9.76 0.73 5.16
CA MET A 123 -8.54 -0.02 5.42
C MET A 123 -8.66 -1.46 4.91
N GLU A 124 -9.80 -2.12 5.16
CA GLU A 124 -10.08 -3.45 4.60
C GLU A 124 -10.06 -3.44 3.07
N TYR A 125 -10.72 -2.47 2.45
CA TYR A 125 -10.71 -2.28 1.00
C TYR A 125 -9.29 -2.16 0.47
N TYR A 126 -8.48 -1.27 1.06
CA TYR A 126 -7.13 -1.00 0.64
C TYR A 126 -6.23 -2.23 0.78
N ILE A 127 -6.16 -2.81 1.96
CA ILE A 127 -5.30 -3.97 2.24
C ILE A 127 -5.65 -5.15 1.32
N LYS A 128 -6.93 -5.51 1.26
CA LYS A 128 -7.37 -6.66 0.46
C LYS A 128 -7.18 -6.42 -1.04
N THR A 129 -7.40 -5.20 -1.52
CA THR A 129 -7.15 -4.86 -2.93
C THR A 129 -5.67 -4.96 -3.28
N VAL A 130 -4.78 -4.40 -2.45
CA VAL A 130 -3.33 -4.46 -2.67
C VAL A 130 -2.83 -5.91 -2.64
N MET A 131 -3.21 -6.67 -1.62
CA MET A 131 -2.78 -8.07 -1.50
C MET A 131 -3.33 -8.92 -2.63
N ASN A 132 -4.62 -8.75 -2.99
CA ASN A 132 -5.22 -9.50 -4.10
C ASN A 132 -4.51 -9.21 -5.42
N HIS A 133 -4.22 -7.93 -5.71
CA HIS A 133 -3.48 -7.56 -6.91
C HIS A 133 -2.13 -8.28 -7.00
N VAL A 134 -1.36 -8.24 -5.91
CA VAL A 134 -0.05 -8.88 -5.85
C VAL A 134 -0.16 -10.40 -6.00
N TYR A 135 -1.05 -11.06 -5.24
CA TYR A 135 -1.14 -12.53 -5.25
C TYR A 135 -1.79 -13.11 -6.52
N THR A 136 -2.59 -12.33 -7.24
CA THR A 136 -3.14 -12.74 -8.54
C THR A 136 -2.24 -12.34 -9.72
N SER A 137 -1.23 -11.52 -9.48
CA SER A 137 -0.23 -11.17 -10.49
C SER A 137 0.59 -12.37 -10.90
N LYS A 138 0.89 -12.47 -12.18
CA LYS A 138 1.84 -13.45 -12.74
C LYS A 138 3.19 -13.44 -12.01
N TYR A 139 3.59 -12.31 -11.48
CA TYR A 139 4.90 -12.07 -10.85
C TYR A 139 4.85 -12.07 -9.32
N GLY A 140 3.66 -12.19 -8.73
CA GLY A 140 3.44 -12.03 -7.30
C GLY A 140 4.13 -13.07 -6.42
N SER A 141 4.47 -14.25 -6.97
CA SER A 141 5.14 -15.31 -6.22
C SER A 141 6.54 -14.95 -5.72
N CYS A 142 7.15 -13.87 -6.20
CA CYS A 142 8.39 -13.36 -5.64
C CYS A 142 8.20 -12.65 -4.28
N VAL A 143 6.97 -12.26 -3.92
CA VAL A 143 6.67 -11.66 -2.61
C VAL A 143 6.54 -12.75 -1.55
N TYR A 144 7.51 -12.81 -0.64
CA TYR A 144 7.58 -13.83 0.40
C TYR A 144 7.12 -13.38 1.79
N ALA A 145 7.05 -12.06 2.01
CA ALA A 145 6.65 -11.48 3.29
C ALA A 145 6.06 -10.07 3.11
N TRP A 146 5.25 -9.64 4.09
CA TRP A 146 4.69 -8.30 4.19
C TRP A 146 5.01 -7.68 5.55
N ASP A 147 5.39 -6.40 5.53
CA ASP A 147 5.31 -5.53 6.69
C ASP A 147 3.87 -4.99 6.74
N VAL A 148 3.05 -5.60 7.59
CA VAL A 148 1.60 -5.25 7.64
C VAL A 148 1.41 -3.87 8.27
N VAL A 149 2.09 -3.61 9.40
CA VAL A 149 2.06 -2.31 10.08
C VAL A 149 3.49 -1.86 10.35
N ASN A 150 3.86 -0.69 9.80
CA ASN A 150 5.18 -0.11 10.05
C ASN A 150 5.16 0.81 11.28
N GLU A 151 6.24 0.79 12.05
CA GLU A 151 6.51 1.69 13.17
C GLU A 151 5.33 1.81 14.16
N TYR A 152 4.66 0.72 14.43
CA TYR A 152 3.48 0.70 15.29
C TYR A 152 3.73 1.34 16.67
N LEU A 153 4.95 1.26 17.21
CA LEU A 153 5.31 1.85 18.50
C LEU A 153 5.61 3.35 18.42
N HIS A 154 5.86 3.89 17.24
CA HIS A 154 6.25 5.28 17.02
C HIS A 154 5.09 6.18 16.60
N ALA A 155 3.87 5.64 16.42
CA ALA A 155 2.70 6.43 16.08
C ALA A 155 2.46 7.50 17.15
N THR A 156 2.33 8.76 16.72
CA THR A 156 2.07 9.91 17.57
C THR A 156 0.58 10.25 17.60
N THR A 157 0.13 11.04 18.55
CA THR A 157 -1.26 11.45 18.70
C THR A 157 -1.54 12.73 17.91
N SER A 158 -1.39 12.68 16.59
CA SER A 158 -1.74 13.80 15.71
C SER A 158 -3.01 13.51 14.90
N GLY A 159 -3.76 14.52 14.55
CA GLY A 159 -4.87 14.44 13.59
C GLY A 159 -5.78 13.21 13.71
N TRP A 160 -5.75 12.34 12.74
CA TRP A 160 -6.59 11.14 12.65
C TRP A 160 -6.33 10.12 13.76
N GLU A 161 -5.15 10.05 14.33
CA GLU A 161 -4.81 9.15 15.43
C GLU A 161 -5.63 9.45 16.68
N LYS A 162 -5.95 10.72 16.95
CA LYS A 162 -6.83 11.13 18.06
C LYS A 162 -8.26 10.61 17.87
N ILE A 163 -8.69 10.46 16.63
CA ILE A 163 -10.06 10.09 16.29
C ILE A 163 -10.23 8.57 16.31
N TYR A 164 -9.26 7.82 15.79
CA TYR A 164 -9.34 6.36 15.68
C TYR A 164 -8.73 5.61 16.86
N GLY A 165 -8.32 6.34 17.88
CA GLY A 165 -7.66 5.79 19.05
C GLY A 165 -6.17 5.65 18.79
N ALA A 166 -5.42 6.64 19.25
CA ALA A 166 -4.00 6.43 19.49
C ALA A 166 -3.89 5.24 20.45
N ARG A 167 -2.93 4.40 20.20
CA ARG A 167 -2.65 3.27 21.04
C ARG A 167 -2.39 3.72 22.47
N THR A 168 -3.40 3.59 23.33
CA THR A 168 -3.33 3.98 24.74
C THR A 168 -2.86 2.85 25.64
N THR A 169 -2.85 1.63 25.13
CA THR A 169 -2.42 0.46 25.88
C THR A 169 -1.48 -0.40 25.03
N ARG A 170 -0.33 -0.74 25.59
CA ARG A 170 0.45 -1.88 25.10
C ARG A 170 -0.33 -3.15 25.44
N PRO A 171 -0.31 -4.18 24.59
CA PRO A 171 -0.74 -5.49 25.03
C PRO A 171 0.14 -5.97 26.16
#